data_fd2a7657e972b7cdbafc5226e5008424
#
_entry.id   fd2a7657e972b7cdbafc5226e5008424
#
_cell.length_a   1.000
_cell.length_b   1.000
_cell.length_c   1.000
_cell.angle_alpha   90.00
_cell.angle_beta   90.00
_cell.angle_gamma   90.00
#
_symmetry.space_group_name_H-M   'P 1'
#
loop_
_entity.id
_entity.type
_entity.pdbx_description
1 polymer ?
#
loop_
_entity_poly.entity_id
_entity_poly.type
_entity_poly.pdbx_seq_one_letter_code
_entity_poly.pdbx_strand_id
1 'polypeptide(L)'
;MAVSPRVALGLAAAIVLDTVLQLLWKVAAARLPAGVDPALFLAVAAEPIFLAVALLLAVQFVNWIYVLEHADLSYAHAVVALSLIGVVVLSAVLLGEPITLLKLCGSALVLAGVLLVGSTPAAAPKP
;
A
#
# COMPACT_ATOMS: atom_id res chain seq x y z
N MET A 1 -9.17 0.79 21.79
CA MET A 1 -10.44 0.43 21.09
C MET A 1 -10.27 -0.95 20.48
N ALA A 2 -11.22 -1.87 20.71
CA ALA A 2 -11.23 -3.12 19.97
C ALA A 2 -11.74 -2.81 18.56
N VAL A 3 -10.83 -2.84 17.59
CA VAL A 3 -11.18 -2.71 16.17
C VAL A 3 -12.11 -3.88 15.84
N SER A 4 -13.25 -3.62 15.22
CA SER A 4 -14.16 -4.70 14.84
C SER A 4 -13.43 -5.69 13.89
N PRO A 5 -13.72 -6.99 13.96
CA PRO A 5 -13.03 -7.97 13.11
C PRO A 5 -13.21 -7.68 11.61
N ARG A 6 -14.30 -7.04 11.22
CA ARG A 6 -14.54 -6.61 9.82
C ARG A 6 -13.60 -5.50 9.39
N VAL A 7 -13.37 -4.50 10.26
CA VAL A 7 -12.42 -3.40 9.99
C VAL A 7 -10.98 -3.93 9.98
N ALA A 8 -10.64 -4.83 10.90
CA ALA A 8 -9.34 -5.48 10.90
C ALA A 8 -9.08 -6.26 9.58
N LEU A 9 -10.10 -6.96 9.08
CA LEU A 9 -10.03 -7.64 7.78
C LEU A 9 -9.86 -6.64 6.62
N GLY A 10 -10.59 -5.53 6.64
CA GLY A 10 -10.44 -4.45 5.64
C GLY A 10 -9.04 -3.84 5.63
N LEU A 11 -8.46 -3.60 6.82
CA LEU A 11 -7.09 -3.11 6.95
C LEU A 11 -6.05 -4.14 6.46
N ALA A 12 -6.23 -5.41 6.80
CA ALA A 12 -5.37 -6.48 6.30
C ALA A 12 -5.45 -6.60 4.78
N ALA A 13 -6.66 -6.54 4.21
CA ALA A 13 -6.86 -6.51 2.77
C ALA A 13 -6.20 -5.28 2.13
N ALA A 14 -6.29 -4.11 2.75
CA ALA A 14 -5.64 -2.90 2.27
C ALA A 14 -4.12 -3.05 2.21
N ILE A 15 -3.49 -3.62 3.24
CA ILE A 15 -2.03 -3.88 3.26
C ILE A 15 -1.62 -4.81 2.12
N VAL A 16 -2.35 -5.91 1.92
CA VAL A 16 -2.06 -6.89 0.87
C VAL A 16 -2.24 -6.28 -0.51
N LEU A 17 -3.38 -5.61 -0.75
CA LEU A 17 -3.67 -4.96 -2.03
C LEU A 17 -2.65 -3.87 -2.36
N ASP A 18 -2.28 -3.04 -1.39
CA ASP A 18 -1.29 -1.99 -1.58
C ASP A 18 0.09 -2.57 -1.90
N THR A 19 0.50 -3.60 -1.18
CA THR A 19 1.76 -4.32 -1.45
C THR A 19 1.78 -4.90 -2.87
N VAL A 20 0.71 -5.57 -3.28
CA VAL A 20 0.59 -6.16 -4.64
C VAL A 20 0.59 -5.06 -5.70
N LEU A 21 -0.16 -3.99 -5.49
CA LEU A 21 -0.21 -2.84 -6.40
C LEU A 21 1.17 -2.23 -6.62
N GLN A 22 1.93 -1.98 -5.56
CA GLN A 22 3.27 -1.40 -5.67
C GLN A 22 4.23 -2.30 -6.44
N LEU A 23 4.15 -3.63 -6.25
CA LEU A 23 4.94 -4.59 -7.03
C LEU A 23 4.54 -4.61 -8.51
N LEU A 24 3.24 -4.62 -8.79
CA LEU A 24 2.73 -4.57 -10.16
C LEU A 24 3.14 -3.26 -10.87
N TRP A 25 3.04 -2.12 -10.19
CA TRP A 25 3.53 -0.84 -10.71
C TRP A 25 5.00 -0.90 -11.09
N LYS A 26 5.82 -1.50 -10.25
CA LYS A 26 7.25 -1.65 -10.50
C LYS A 26 7.53 -2.52 -11.72
N VAL A 27 6.86 -3.67 -11.81
CA VAL A 27 6.99 -4.58 -12.97
C VAL A 27 6.45 -3.91 -14.24
N ALA A 28 5.33 -3.19 -14.14
CA ALA A 28 4.74 -2.48 -15.26
C ALA A 28 5.67 -1.38 -15.77
N ALA A 29 6.22 -0.56 -14.87
CA ALA A 29 7.15 0.50 -15.21
C ALA A 29 8.41 -0.01 -15.92
N ALA A 30 8.91 -1.19 -15.51
CA ALA A 30 10.10 -1.80 -16.15
C ALA A 30 9.85 -2.29 -17.59
N ARG A 31 8.59 -2.40 -18.01
CA ARG A 31 8.21 -2.80 -19.39
C ARG A 31 8.00 -1.62 -20.34
N LEU A 32 7.94 -0.41 -19.81
CA LEU A 32 7.71 0.78 -20.60
C LEU A 32 9.01 1.29 -21.24
N PRO A 33 8.92 1.89 -22.43
CA PRO A 33 10.06 2.56 -23.05
C PRO A 33 10.54 3.73 -22.17
N ALA A 34 11.84 3.97 -22.20
CA ALA A 34 12.43 5.12 -21.52
C ALA A 34 12.05 6.41 -22.26
N GLY A 35 11.57 7.39 -21.51
CA GLY A 35 11.19 8.70 -22.05
C GLY A 35 9.71 9.01 -21.83
N VAL A 36 9.39 10.30 -21.94
CA VAL A 36 8.00 10.79 -21.82
C VAL A 36 7.64 11.41 -23.18
N ASP A 37 7.09 10.59 -24.06
CA ASP A 37 6.58 11.01 -25.35
C ASP A 37 5.11 10.53 -25.54
N PRO A 38 4.40 10.99 -26.58
CA PRO A 38 3.03 10.53 -26.84
C PRO A 38 2.91 9.02 -27.05
N ALA A 39 3.95 8.32 -27.50
CA ALA A 39 3.95 6.87 -27.67
C ALA A 39 3.86 6.13 -26.32
N LEU A 40 4.33 6.74 -25.24
CA LEU A 40 4.21 6.19 -23.89
C LEU A 40 2.74 5.95 -23.51
N PHE A 41 1.84 6.88 -23.83
CA PHE A 41 0.41 6.73 -23.50
C PHE A 41 -0.22 5.54 -24.24
N LEU A 42 0.16 5.33 -25.49
CA LEU A 42 -0.30 4.18 -26.28
C LEU A 42 0.29 2.87 -25.72
N ALA A 43 1.57 2.88 -25.33
CA ALA A 43 2.23 1.73 -24.72
C ALA A 43 1.57 1.34 -23.38
N VAL A 44 1.27 2.31 -22.53
CA VAL A 44 0.54 2.09 -21.27
C VAL A 44 -0.85 1.50 -21.53
N ALA A 45 -1.59 2.06 -22.49
CA ALA A 45 -2.94 1.58 -22.81
C ALA A 45 -2.95 0.15 -23.42
N ALA A 46 -1.86 -0.23 -24.09
CA ALA A 46 -1.73 -1.55 -24.72
C ALA A 46 -1.24 -2.65 -23.76
N GLU A 47 -0.65 -2.28 -22.62
CA GLU A 47 -0.11 -3.24 -21.66
C GLU A 47 -1.19 -3.76 -20.72
N PRO A 48 -1.51 -5.08 -20.71
CA PRO A 48 -2.59 -5.65 -19.91
C PRO A 48 -2.32 -5.55 -18.40
N ILE A 49 -1.08 -5.39 -17.98
CA ILE A 49 -0.72 -5.23 -16.56
C ILE A 49 -1.30 -3.92 -15.99
N PHE A 50 -1.42 -2.85 -16.80
CA PHE A 50 -2.03 -1.60 -16.35
C PHE A 50 -3.54 -1.73 -16.16
N LEU A 51 -4.21 -2.58 -16.95
CA LEU A 51 -5.62 -2.91 -16.71
C LEU A 51 -5.79 -3.63 -15.37
N ALA A 52 -4.92 -4.60 -15.07
CA ALA A 52 -4.92 -5.29 -13.78
C ALA A 52 -4.68 -4.32 -12.61
N VAL A 53 -3.72 -3.40 -12.76
CA VAL A 53 -3.47 -2.34 -11.77
C VAL A 53 -4.70 -1.46 -11.58
N ALA A 54 -5.37 -1.03 -12.67
CA ALA A 54 -6.57 -0.19 -12.58
C ALA A 54 -7.72 -0.90 -11.86
N LEU A 55 -7.93 -2.19 -12.15
CA LEU A 55 -8.95 -3.00 -11.47
C LEU A 55 -8.64 -3.16 -9.97
N LEU A 56 -7.39 -3.46 -9.63
CA LEU A 56 -6.98 -3.57 -8.23
C LEU A 56 -7.07 -2.22 -7.49
N LEU A 57 -6.76 -1.10 -8.16
CA LEU A 57 -6.97 0.24 -7.60
C LEU A 57 -8.44 0.51 -7.31
N ALA A 58 -9.34 0.10 -8.20
CA ALA A 58 -10.79 0.23 -7.97
C ALA A 58 -11.24 -0.59 -6.75
N VAL A 59 -10.77 -1.83 -6.63
CA VAL A 59 -11.05 -2.68 -5.47
C VAL A 59 -10.47 -2.06 -4.19
N GLN A 60 -9.23 -1.59 -4.23
CA GLN A 60 -8.58 -0.92 -3.09
C GLN A 60 -9.35 0.35 -2.70
N PHE A 61 -9.82 1.13 -3.65
CA PHE A 61 -10.60 2.35 -3.39
C PHE A 61 -11.91 2.03 -2.64
N VAL A 62 -12.66 1.01 -3.09
CA VAL A 62 -13.90 0.58 -2.42
C VAL A 62 -13.61 0.09 -1.01
N ASN A 63 -12.59 -0.74 -0.85
CA ASN A 63 -12.16 -1.22 0.47
C ASN A 63 -11.73 -0.05 1.38
N TRP A 64 -11.05 0.95 0.81
CA TRP A 64 -10.59 2.11 1.57
C TRP A 64 -11.74 2.97 2.09
N ILE A 65 -12.77 3.22 1.26
CA ILE A 65 -13.99 3.92 1.71
C ILE A 65 -14.62 3.15 2.88
N TYR A 66 -14.77 1.82 2.76
CA TYR A 66 -15.33 1.00 3.83
C TYR A 66 -14.52 1.12 5.13
N VAL A 67 -13.19 1.08 5.05
CA VAL A 67 -12.32 1.23 6.23
C VAL A 67 -12.50 2.61 6.87
N LEU A 68 -12.53 3.70 6.06
CA LEU A 68 -12.66 5.06 6.56
C LEU A 68 -14.02 5.38 7.17
N GLU A 69 -15.09 4.68 6.77
CA GLU A 69 -16.39 4.79 7.43
C GLU A 69 -16.39 4.25 8.87
N HIS A 70 -15.41 3.38 9.22
CA HIS A 70 -15.43 2.64 10.47
C HIS A 70 -14.15 2.81 11.31
N ALA A 71 -13.16 3.53 10.82
CA ALA A 71 -11.89 3.76 11.50
C ALA A 71 -11.37 5.18 11.25
N ASP A 72 -10.64 5.72 12.22
CA ASP A 72 -9.98 7.02 12.07
C ASP A 72 -8.93 6.96 10.96
N LEU A 73 -8.91 8.00 10.11
CA LEU A 73 -7.98 8.14 8.99
C LEU A 73 -6.52 7.98 9.42
N SER A 74 -6.13 8.62 10.52
CA SER A 74 -4.74 8.57 11.03
C SER A 74 -4.34 7.17 11.42
N TYR A 75 -5.23 6.44 12.09
CA TYR A 75 -5.01 5.04 12.47
C TYR A 75 -4.96 4.13 11.25
N ALA A 76 -5.95 4.23 10.37
CA ALA A 76 -6.02 3.42 9.15
C ALA A 76 -4.77 3.61 8.27
N HIS A 77 -4.34 4.87 8.08
CA HIS A 77 -3.16 5.20 7.27
C HIS A 77 -1.86 4.67 7.89
N ALA A 78 -1.71 4.79 9.21
CA ALA A 78 -0.56 4.24 9.92
C ALA A 78 -0.48 2.72 9.76
N VAL A 79 -1.61 2.00 9.90
CA VAL A 79 -1.64 0.55 9.74
C VAL A 79 -1.32 0.12 8.31
N VAL A 80 -1.87 0.81 7.30
CA VAL A 80 -1.59 0.51 5.88
C VAL A 80 -0.14 0.81 5.51
N ALA A 81 0.54 1.72 6.21
CA ALA A 81 1.97 1.95 6.00
C ALA A 81 2.84 0.70 6.23
N LEU A 82 2.31 -0.34 6.90
CA LEU A 82 2.96 -1.65 6.99
C LEU A 82 3.14 -2.32 5.62
N SER A 83 2.36 -1.93 4.60
CA SER A 83 2.55 -2.40 3.23
C SER A 83 3.95 -2.11 2.69
N LEU A 84 4.59 -1.01 3.12
CA LEU A 84 5.97 -0.67 2.76
C LEU A 84 6.96 -1.76 3.17
N ILE A 85 6.76 -2.36 4.34
CA ILE A 85 7.58 -3.49 4.81
C ILE A 85 7.33 -4.70 3.91
N GLY A 86 6.06 -4.97 3.59
CA GLY A 86 5.68 -6.01 2.64
C GLY A 86 6.37 -5.84 1.29
N VAL A 87 6.37 -4.60 0.76
CA VAL A 87 7.04 -4.28 -0.51
C VAL A 87 8.55 -4.52 -0.44
N VAL A 88 9.23 -4.10 0.64
CA VAL A 88 10.67 -4.33 0.80
C VAL A 88 10.98 -5.83 0.81
N VAL A 89 10.23 -6.62 1.57
CA VAL A 89 10.43 -8.07 1.66
C VAL A 89 10.15 -8.76 0.32
N LEU A 90 8.99 -8.49 -0.29
CA LEU A 90 8.62 -9.13 -1.55
C LEU A 90 9.51 -8.68 -2.72
N SER A 91 9.94 -7.42 -2.76
CA SER A 91 10.91 -6.95 -3.77
C SER A 91 12.24 -7.70 -3.66
N ALA A 92 12.70 -7.96 -2.44
CA ALA A 92 13.92 -8.73 -2.25
C ALA A 92 13.76 -10.18 -2.69
N VAL A 93 12.63 -10.83 -2.34
CA VAL A 93 12.39 -12.25 -2.64
C VAL A 93 12.05 -12.49 -4.11
N LEU A 94 11.17 -11.65 -4.69
CA LEU A 94 10.63 -11.89 -6.04
C LEU A 94 11.46 -11.22 -7.13
N LEU A 95 12.06 -10.05 -6.85
CA LEU A 95 12.84 -9.29 -7.83
C LEU A 95 14.36 -9.37 -7.57
N GLY A 96 14.81 -10.06 -6.52
CA GLY A 96 16.23 -10.19 -6.19
C GLY A 96 16.89 -8.88 -5.76
N GLU A 97 16.11 -7.91 -5.27
CA GLU A 97 16.66 -6.62 -4.87
C GLU A 97 17.42 -6.68 -3.56
N PRO A 98 18.57 -6.00 -3.47
CA PRO A 98 19.31 -5.95 -2.22
C PRO A 98 18.54 -5.17 -1.14
N ILE A 99 18.45 -5.76 0.05
CA ILE A 99 17.96 -5.06 1.23
C ILE A 99 19.12 -4.21 1.78
N THR A 100 19.05 -2.92 1.53
CA THR A 100 20.03 -1.96 2.04
C THR A 100 19.76 -1.59 3.50
N LEU A 101 20.79 -1.14 4.21
CA LEU A 101 20.64 -0.64 5.58
C LEU A 101 19.62 0.50 5.66
N LEU A 102 19.57 1.36 4.64
CA LEU A 102 18.60 2.46 4.56
C LEU A 102 17.15 1.93 4.49
N LYS A 103 16.89 0.87 3.70
CA LYS A 103 15.57 0.22 3.64
C LYS A 103 15.18 -0.39 4.99
N LEU A 104 16.12 -1.01 5.69
CA LEU A 104 15.89 -1.56 7.03
C LEU A 104 15.56 -0.47 8.06
N CYS A 105 16.35 0.60 8.10
CA CYS A 105 16.11 1.73 9.00
C CYS A 105 14.74 2.39 8.70
N GLY A 106 14.41 2.62 7.44
CA GLY A 106 13.11 3.15 7.03
C GLY A 106 11.95 2.26 7.46
N SER A 107 12.05 0.94 7.27
CA SER A 107 11.04 -0.02 7.71
C SER A 107 10.88 -0.05 9.23
N ALA A 108 11.98 0.05 9.98
CA ALA A 108 11.95 0.13 11.44
C ALA A 108 11.26 1.41 11.93
N LEU A 109 11.51 2.55 11.28
CA LEU A 109 10.83 3.81 11.58
C LEU A 109 9.33 3.76 11.29
N VAL A 110 8.93 3.13 10.17
CA VAL A 110 7.51 2.89 9.86
C VAL A 110 6.87 2.05 10.94
N LEU A 111 7.49 0.94 11.34
CA LEU A 111 6.96 0.07 12.38
C LEU A 111 6.83 0.83 13.72
N ALA A 112 7.84 1.59 14.11
CA ALA A 112 7.80 2.41 15.32
C ALA A 112 6.66 3.45 15.26
N GLY A 113 6.45 4.09 14.11
CA GLY A 113 5.35 5.04 13.88
C GLY A 113 3.98 4.38 14.04
N VAL A 114 3.78 3.20 13.45
CA VAL A 114 2.54 2.42 13.58
C VAL A 114 2.25 2.04 15.04
N LEU A 115 3.26 1.59 15.77
CA LEU A 115 3.13 1.25 17.18
C LEU A 115 2.79 2.47 18.04
N LEU A 116 3.40 3.62 17.77
CA LEU A 116 3.11 4.89 18.44
C LEU A 116 1.66 5.32 18.21
N VAL A 117 1.18 5.32 16.98
CA VAL A 117 -0.21 5.67 16.65
C VAL A 117 -1.18 4.68 17.27
N GLY A 118 -0.88 3.39 17.23
CA GLY A 118 -1.71 2.34 17.83
C GLY A 118 -1.78 2.41 19.36
N SER A 119 -0.78 2.98 20.02
CA SER A 119 -0.74 3.18 21.48
C SER A 119 -1.42 4.48 21.94
N THR A 120 -1.73 5.40 21.02
CA THR A 120 -2.38 6.66 21.36
C THR A 120 -3.88 6.42 21.59
N PRO A 121 -4.46 6.84 22.74
CA PRO A 121 -5.90 6.76 22.93
C PRO A 121 -6.63 7.54 21.84
N ALA A 122 -7.66 6.93 21.24
CA ALA A 122 -8.50 7.62 20.27
C ALA A 122 -9.07 8.90 20.90
N ALA A 123 -8.98 10.02 20.19
CA ALA A 123 -9.63 11.25 20.62
C ALA A 123 -11.13 10.97 20.83
N ALA A 124 -11.65 11.41 21.96
CA ALA A 124 -13.08 11.27 22.27
C ALA A 124 -13.90 11.91 21.12
N PRO A 125 -15.02 11.29 20.71
CA PRO A 125 -15.88 11.89 19.72
C PRO A 125 -16.30 13.28 20.20
N LYS A 126 -16.10 14.29 19.33
CA LYS A 126 -16.62 15.64 19.61
C LYS A 126 -18.14 15.55 19.73
N PRO A 127 -18.73 16.24 20.75
CA PRO A 127 -20.16 16.28 20.93
C PRO A 127 -20.88 16.92 19.73
#